data_55e34fc406b7972719de54fcc9b040b4
#
_entry.id   55e34fc406b7972719de54fcc9b040b4
#
_cell.length_a   1.000
_cell.length_b   1.000
_cell.length_c   1.000
_cell.angle_alpha   90.00
_cell.angle_beta   90.00
_cell.angle_gamma   90.00
#
_symmetry.space_group_name_H-M   'P 1'
#
loop_
_entity.id
_entity.type
_entity.pdbx_description
1 polymer ?
#
loop_
_entity_poly.entity_id
_entity_poly.type
_entity_poly.pdbx_seq_one_letter_code
_entity_poly.pdbx_strand_id
1 'polypeptide(L)' 'MSERVEQYDGEDYVVRSVTGAAARRPYTCPGCHQQIRPATPHVVAWPVLPSTFARDAEGLDERRHWHTGCWRARQRRR' A
#
# COMPACT_ATOMS: atom_id res chain seq x y z
N MET A 1 9.22 10.44 8.27
CA MET A 1 8.71 9.62 7.19
C MET A 1 9.52 8.34 7.09
N SER A 2 8.91 7.21 7.22
CA SER A 2 9.69 5.98 7.23
C SER A 2 9.24 5.06 6.11
N GLU A 3 10.23 4.52 5.42
CA GLU A 3 10.05 3.51 4.42
C GLU A 3 10.70 2.26 4.95
N ARG A 4 9.99 1.16 4.90
CA ARG A 4 10.48 -0.09 5.47
C ARG A 4 10.06 -1.25 4.60
N VAL A 5 10.64 -2.41 4.85
CA VAL A 5 10.27 -3.63 4.14
C VAL A 5 9.49 -4.50 5.10
N GLU A 6 8.31 -4.95 4.66
CA GLU A 6 7.46 -5.85 5.41
C GLU A 6 6.98 -6.96 4.50
N GLN A 7 6.68 -8.11 5.07
CA GLN A 7 6.24 -9.24 4.28
C GLN A 7 4.72 -9.30 4.19
N TYR A 8 4.24 -9.74 3.05
CA TYR A 8 2.83 -9.98 2.85
C TYR A 8 2.69 -11.08 1.81
N ASP A 9 1.94 -12.11 2.16
CA ASP A 9 1.61 -13.19 1.24
C ASP A 9 2.87 -13.82 0.62
N GLY A 10 3.90 -13.99 1.45
CA GLY A 10 5.13 -14.65 1.01
C GLY A 10 6.08 -13.78 0.23
N GLU A 11 5.80 -12.50 0.10
CA GLU A 11 6.66 -11.58 -0.64
C GLU A 11 7.05 -10.40 0.22
N ASP A 12 8.19 -9.81 -0.12
CA ASP A 12 8.64 -8.60 0.53
C ASP A 12 8.03 -7.39 -0.16
N TYR A 13 7.54 -6.46 0.64
CA TYR A 13 6.96 -5.22 0.15
C TYR A 13 7.68 -4.04 0.75
N VAL A 14 7.87 -3.01 -0.06
CA VAL A 14 8.27 -1.71 0.45
C VAL A 14 7.01 -1.02 0.95
N VAL A 15 7.06 -0.53 2.17
CA VAL A 15 5.91 0.12 2.82
C VAL A 15 6.30 1.51 3.22
N ARG A 16 5.51 2.48 2.81
CA ARG A 16 5.78 3.88 3.08
C ARG A 16 4.57 4.52 3.73
N SER A 17 4.80 5.27 4.78
CA SER A 17 3.73 6.01 5.44
C SER A 17 3.43 7.30 4.67
N VAL A 18 2.16 7.59 4.49
CA VAL A 18 1.70 8.80 3.81
C VAL A 18 0.99 9.65 4.85
N THR A 19 1.44 10.90 4.99
CA THR A 19 0.80 11.84 5.91
C THR A 19 -0.52 12.33 5.33
N GLY A 20 -1.39 12.85 6.20
CA GLY A 20 -2.63 13.43 5.73
C GLY A 20 -2.40 14.58 4.75
N ALA A 21 -1.35 15.38 4.99
CA ALA A 21 -1.05 16.50 4.11
C ALA A 21 -0.67 16.06 2.71
N ALA A 22 -0.09 14.87 2.57
CA ALA A 22 0.31 14.35 1.27
C ALA A 22 -0.80 13.54 0.60
N ALA A 23 -1.86 13.23 1.32
CA ALA A 23 -2.95 12.39 0.80
C ALA A 23 -3.99 13.26 0.12
N ARG A 24 -3.77 13.56 -1.14
CA ARG A 24 -4.63 14.50 -1.87
C ARG A 24 -5.76 13.85 -2.64
N ARG A 25 -5.69 12.54 -2.83
CA ARG A 25 -6.67 11.81 -3.62
C ARG A 25 -7.32 10.72 -2.79
N PRO A 26 -8.54 10.34 -3.13
CA PRO A 26 -9.11 9.13 -2.55
C PRO A 26 -8.50 7.89 -3.21
N TYR A 27 -8.37 6.84 -2.43
CA TYR A 27 -7.89 5.55 -2.92
C TYR A 27 -8.79 4.46 -2.37
N THR A 28 -8.76 3.30 -2.98
CA THR A 28 -9.51 2.15 -2.50
C THR A 28 -8.56 1.20 -1.78
N CYS A 29 -8.83 0.94 -0.50
CA CYS A 29 -8.03 0.04 0.30
C CYS A 29 -8.30 -1.41 -0.10
N PRO A 30 -7.29 -2.19 -0.52
CA PRO A 30 -7.54 -3.58 -0.90
C PRO A 30 -7.89 -4.48 0.28
N GLY A 31 -7.60 -4.04 1.52
CA GLY A 31 -7.91 -4.85 2.68
C GLY A 31 -9.38 -4.86 3.03
N CYS A 32 -10.07 -3.75 2.88
CA CYS A 32 -11.48 -3.65 3.23
C CYS A 32 -12.37 -3.22 2.08
N HIS A 33 -11.78 -2.90 0.92
CA HIS A 33 -12.50 -2.47 -0.27
C HIS A 33 -13.27 -1.16 -0.08
N GLN A 34 -12.91 -0.40 0.96
CA GLN A 34 -13.52 0.89 1.21
C GLN A 34 -12.57 2.01 0.85
N GLN A 35 -13.12 3.17 0.65
CA GLN A 35 -12.36 4.32 0.22
C GLN A 35 -11.52 4.87 1.37
N ILE A 36 -10.29 5.25 1.04
CA ILE A 36 -9.44 6.03 1.92
C ILE A 36 -9.66 7.48 1.52
N ARG A 37 -10.26 8.25 2.41
CA ARG A 37 -10.60 9.65 2.11
C ARG A 37 -9.34 10.50 1.97
N PRO A 38 -9.40 11.57 1.17
CA PRO A 38 -8.30 12.53 1.13
C PRO A 38 -7.99 13.07 2.53
N ALA A 39 -6.76 13.50 2.72
CA ALA A 39 -6.28 14.04 3.99
C ALA A 39 -6.23 13.01 5.11
N THR A 40 -6.28 11.73 4.79
CA THR A 40 -6.21 10.66 5.78
C THR A 40 -4.82 10.02 5.74
N PRO A 41 -4.10 9.99 6.87
CA PRO A 41 -2.84 9.25 6.91
C PRO A 41 -3.08 7.78 6.62
N HIS A 42 -2.23 7.20 5.80
CA HIS A 42 -2.36 5.79 5.45
C HIS A 42 -1.01 5.28 4.98
N VAL A 43 -0.95 4.06 4.46
CA VAL A 43 0.30 3.50 3.95
C VAL A 43 0.14 3.14 2.48
N VAL A 44 1.25 3.21 1.76
CA VAL A 44 1.34 2.70 0.40
C VAL A 44 2.35 1.58 0.40
N ALA A 45 2.03 0.50 -0.30
CA ALA A 45 2.88 -0.67 -0.35
C ALA A 45 3.01 -1.16 -1.78
N TRP A 46 4.20 -1.66 -2.12
CA TRP A 46 4.44 -2.25 -3.43
C TRP A 46 5.50 -3.34 -3.29
N PRO A 47 5.49 -4.35 -4.16
CA PRO A 47 6.48 -5.43 -4.06
C PRO A 47 7.89 -4.91 -4.28
N VAL A 48 8.84 -5.46 -3.53
CA VAL A 48 10.25 -5.15 -3.75
C VAL A 48 10.65 -5.60 -5.15
N LEU A 49 10.18 -6.78 -5.56
CA LEU A 49 10.41 -7.27 -6.91
C LEU A 49 9.14 -7.10 -7.72
N PRO A 50 9.12 -6.20 -8.69
CA PRO A 50 7.91 -6.00 -9.49
C PRO A 50 7.50 -7.27 -10.22
N SER A 51 6.20 -7.40 -10.42
CA SER A 51 5.67 -8.48 -11.23
C SER A 51 6.22 -8.39 -12.66
N THR A 52 6.41 -9.54 -13.28
CA THR A 52 6.85 -9.59 -14.67
C THR A 52 5.88 -8.86 -15.58
N PHE A 53 4.60 -8.93 -15.26
CA PHE A 53 3.57 -8.30 -16.09
C PHE A 53 3.51 -6.79 -15.92
N ALA A 54 4.06 -6.27 -14.84
CA ALA A 54 3.98 -4.84 -14.56
C ALA A 54 5.30 -4.13 -14.82
N ARG A 55 6.26 -4.78 -15.43
CA ARG A 55 7.59 -4.19 -15.60
C ARG A 55 7.57 -2.90 -16.41
N ASP A 56 6.66 -2.80 -17.36
CA ASP A 56 6.57 -1.62 -18.19
C ASP A 56 5.97 -0.44 -17.44
N ALA A 57 5.29 -0.72 -16.35
CA ALA A 57 4.73 0.31 -15.50
C ALA A 57 5.73 0.78 -14.45
N GLU A 58 6.93 0.21 -14.44
CA GLU A 58 7.99 0.57 -13.51
C GLU A 58 7.57 0.44 -12.06
N GLY A 59 6.66 -0.50 -11.80
CA GLY A 59 6.17 -0.74 -10.45
C GLY A 59 5.11 0.23 -9.99
N LEU A 60 4.79 1.26 -10.77
CA LEU A 60 3.79 2.23 -10.34
C LEU A 60 2.40 1.63 -10.22
N ASP A 61 2.05 0.74 -11.15
CA ASP A 61 0.74 0.10 -11.13
C ASP A 61 0.61 -0.91 -10.01
N GLU A 62 1.69 -1.27 -9.36
CA GLU A 62 1.65 -2.22 -8.26
C GLU A 62 1.56 -1.54 -6.90
N ARG A 63 1.60 -0.23 -6.86
CA ARG A 63 1.43 0.49 -5.61
C ARG A 63 -0.03 0.44 -5.19
N ARG A 64 -0.23 0.07 -3.93
CA ARG A 64 -1.58 -0.01 -3.36
C ARG A 64 -1.61 0.81 -2.10
N HIS A 65 -2.66 1.58 -1.95
CA HIS A 65 -2.87 2.39 -0.76
C HIS A 65 -3.78 1.64 0.19
N TRP A 66 -3.35 1.50 1.43
CA TRP A 66 -4.06 0.74 2.44
C TRP A 66 -4.34 1.62 3.64
N HIS A 67 -5.49 1.44 4.29
CA HIS A 67 -5.65 1.98 5.63
C HIS A 67 -4.54 1.41 6.49
N THR A 68 -3.99 2.22 7.40
CA THR A 68 -2.91 1.77 8.28
C THR A 68 -3.32 0.52 9.06
N GLY A 69 -4.52 0.53 9.63
CA GLY A 69 -5.01 -0.62 10.38
C GLY A 69 -5.22 -1.85 9.51
N CYS A 70 -5.65 -1.66 8.27
CA CYS A 70 -5.84 -2.78 7.36
C CYS A 70 -4.52 -3.41 6.98
N TRP A 71 -3.49 -2.61 6.77
CA TRP A 71 -2.17 -3.15 6.48
C TRP A 71 -1.64 -3.96 7.66
N ARG A 72 -1.81 -3.43 8.88
CA ARG A 72 -1.37 -4.14 10.07
C ARG A 72 -2.09 -5.48 10.24
N ALA A 73 -3.34 -5.55 9.82
CA ALA A 73 -4.15 -6.75 9.96
C ALA A 73 -4.13 -7.65 8.73
N ARG A 74 -3.31 -7.35 7.74
CA ARG A 74 -3.36 -8.01 6.44
C ARG A 74 -3.23 -9.52 6.52
N GLN A 75 -2.40 -10.01 7.44
CA GLN A 75 -2.18 -11.45 7.57
C GLN A 75 -3.28 -12.15 8.34
N ARG A 76 -4.13 -11.41 9.01
CA ARG A 76 -5.26 -11.97 9.73
C ARG A 76 -6.50 -12.08 8.87
N ARG A 77 -6.50 -11.33 7.77
CA ARG A 77 -7.64 -11.33 6.86
C ARG A 77 -7.41 -12.34 5.77
N ARG A 78 -8.31 -13.24 5.65
CA ARG A 78 -8.17 -14.29 4.67
C ARG A 78 -9.48 -14.49 3.94
#